data_9babd99cc2c7f618d780835a5ded1af2
#
_entry.id   9babd99cc2c7f618d780835a5ded1af2
#
_cell.length_a   1.000
_cell.length_b   1.000
_cell.length_c   1.000
_cell.angle_alpha   90.00
_cell.angle_beta   90.00
_cell.angle_gamma   90.00
#
_symmetry.space_group_name_H-M   'P 1'
#
loop_
_entity.id
_entity.type
_entity.pdbx_description
1 polymer ?
#
loop_
_entity_poly.entity_id
_entity_poly.type
_entity_poly.pdbx_seq_one_letter_code
_entity_poly.pdbx_strand_id
1 'polypeptide(L)'
;MEFKFKKSDGGIDLRALREFCRKEGKVVEYRKGEQLEREGDPARWFAYVERGCFKYVTRGISDGRDHLTWFSFEGEFVGDYPCLLYDQPSLATIEAMMPCCVWRVSGEELLQFFHRSIKNMELRALAAEHILGQYRVRYQDFHRATPYERYNQLLSRCPGIVEHLPLNAIASFLNVTPQMLSRIRKDLLLHDGEKTAFGAQE
;
A
#
# COMPACT_ATOMS: atom_id res chain seq x y z
N MET A 1 14.08 -14.32 3.37
CA MET A 1 13.08 -14.57 2.30
C MET A 1 12.82 -13.24 1.65
N GLU A 2 13.20 -13.09 0.40
CA GLU A 2 13.11 -11.82 -0.32
C GLU A 2 11.69 -11.67 -0.88
N PHE A 3 10.96 -10.64 -0.41
CA PHE A 3 9.63 -10.34 -0.94
C PHE A 3 9.75 -9.81 -2.36
N LYS A 4 9.20 -10.51 -3.33
CA LYS A 4 9.09 -10.02 -4.72
C LYS A 4 7.70 -9.44 -4.93
N PHE A 5 7.59 -8.12 -4.81
CA PHE A 5 6.38 -7.40 -5.19
C PHE A 5 6.38 -7.10 -6.70
N LYS A 6 5.23 -7.31 -7.35
CA LYS A 6 5.04 -6.76 -8.70
C LYS A 6 4.76 -5.27 -8.55
N LYS A 7 5.69 -4.44 -9.01
CA LYS A 7 5.50 -3.00 -9.09
C LYS A 7 4.25 -2.67 -9.91
N SER A 8 3.35 -1.93 -9.29
CA SER A 8 2.15 -1.40 -9.94
C SER A 8 2.40 0.05 -10.37
N ASP A 9 3.55 0.30 -11.04
CA ASP A 9 3.96 1.64 -11.45
C ASP A 9 3.22 2.17 -12.68
N GLY A 10 2.20 1.44 -13.17
CA GLY A 10 1.31 1.93 -14.24
C GLY A 10 1.99 2.57 -15.46
N GLY A 11 3.30 2.36 -15.62
CA GLY A 11 4.12 2.95 -16.67
C GLY A 11 4.55 4.41 -16.41
N ILE A 12 4.31 4.98 -15.25
CA ILE A 12 4.73 6.35 -14.91
C ILE A 12 6.18 6.35 -14.41
N ASP A 13 6.97 7.25 -14.96
CA ASP A 13 8.36 7.42 -14.53
C ASP A 13 8.47 8.30 -13.29
N LEU A 14 8.55 7.67 -12.12
CA LEU A 14 8.73 8.33 -10.83
C LEU A 14 10.21 8.38 -10.37
N ARG A 15 11.18 8.14 -11.28
CA ARG A 15 12.61 8.12 -10.93
C ARG A 15 13.08 9.44 -10.31
N ALA A 16 12.66 10.58 -10.86
CA ALA A 16 13.07 11.89 -10.35
C ALA A 16 12.57 12.12 -8.90
N LEU A 17 11.37 11.66 -8.56
CA LEU A 17 10.84 11.74 -7.20
C LEU A 17 11.60 10.81 -6.24
N ARG A 18 11.94 9.60 -6.68
CA ARG A 18 12.76 8.67 -5.89
C ARG A 18 14.16 9.24 -5.64
N GLU A 19 14.80 9.79 -6.68
CA GLU A 19 16.13 10.42 -6.56
C GLU A 19 16.09 11.62 -5.63
N PHE A 20 15.04 12.44 -5.68
CA PHE A 20 14.83 13.52 -4.73
C PHE A 20 14.78 13.00 -3.29
N CYS A 21 13.94 11.98 -3.00
CA CYS A 21 13.88 11.40 -1.67
C CYS A 21 15.24 10.87 -1.20
N ARG A 22 15.99 10.17 -2.06
CA ARG A 22 17.31 9.63 -1.73
C ARG A 22 18.39 10.71 -1.53
N LYS A 23 18.33 11.80 -2.27
CA LYS A 23 19.34 12.87 -2.24
C LYS A 23 19.11 13.87 -1.10
N GLU A 24 17.85 14.22 -0.86
CA GLU A 24 17.51 15.30 0.07
C GLU A 24 16.80 14.80 1.32
N GLY A 25 16.25 13.58 1.27
CA GLY A 25 15.59 12.97 2.41
C GLY A 25 16.55 12.41 3.45
N LYS A 26 15.99 12.16 4.64
CA LYS A 26 16.69 11.52 5.74
C LYS A 26 16.37 10.03 5.77
N VAL A 27 17.39 9.19 5.95
CA VAL A 27 17.19 7.77 6.22
C VAL A 27 16.56 7.61 7.59
N VAL A 28 15.44 6.91 7.64
CA VAL A 28 14.73 6.59 8.89
C VAL A 28 14.39 5.11 8.90
N GLU A 29 14.72 4.46 10.02
CA GLU A 29 14.32 3.08 10.27
C GLU A 29 13.09 3.04 11.16
N TYR A 30 12.18 2.12 10.85
CA TYR A 30 10.98 1.85 11.63
C TYR A 30 10.98 0.40 12.07
N ARG A 31 10.68 0.16 13.33
CA ARG A 31 10.36 -1.18 13.84
C ARG A 31 8.93 -1.53 13.48
N LYS A 32 8.62 -2.82 13.46
CA LYS A 32 7.25 -3.28 13.31
C LYS A 32 6.34 -2.61 14.34
N GLY A 33 5.24 -2.03 13.87
CA GLY A 33 4.25 -1.32 14.69
C GLY A 33 4.53 0.16 14.89
N GLU A 34 5.70 0.67 14.51
CA GLU A 34 5.98 2.11 14.56
C GLU A 34 5.24 2.85 13.44
N GLN A 35 4.79 4.05 13.74
CA GLN A 35 3.92 4.84 12.86
C GLN A 35 4.72 5.94 12.14
N LEU A 36 4.51 6.04 10.82
CA LEU A 36 4.96 7.18 10.02
C LEU A 36 4.01 8.37 10.22
N GLU A 37 2.70 8.10 10.21
CA GLU A 37 1.62 9.05 10.42
C GLU A 37 0.55 8.44 11.33
N ARG A 38 -0.22 9.29 12.02
CA ARG A 38 -1.35 8.89 12.83
C ARG A 38 -2.63 9.57 12.33
N GLU A 39 -3.71 8.81 12.21
CA GLU A 39 -5.03 9.33 11.83
C GLU A 39 -5.46 10.49 12.76
N GLY A 40 -5.87 11.61 12.15
CA GLY A 40 -6.29 12.83 12.84
C GLY A 40 -5.16 13.79 13.24
N ASP A 41 -3.90 13.34 13.27
CA ASP A 41 -2.76 14.24 13.47
C ASP A 41 -2.39 14.92 12.14
N PRO A 42 -1.75 16.11 12.14
CA PRO A 42 -1.30 16.76 10.92
C PRO A 42 -0.38 15.84 10.11
N ALA A 43 -0.73 15.58 8.85
CA ALA A 43 0.11 14.81 7.94
C ALA A 43 1.40 15.59 7.65
N ARG A 44 2.56 14.96 7.80
CA ARG A 44 3.86 15.65 7.75
C ARG A 44 4.87 15.01 6.82
N TRP A 45 4.74 13.69 6.60
CA TRP A 45 5.83 12.93 6.04
C TRP A 45 5.49 12.26 4.73
N PHE A 46 6.41 12.37 3.80
CA PHE A 46 6.44 11.59 2.57
C PHE A 46 7.75 10.81 2.52
N ALA A 47 7.72 9.57 2.08
CA ALA A 47 8.93 8.79 2.00
C ALA A 47 8.94 7.82 0.82
N TYR A 48 10.14 7.47 0.36
CA TYR A 48 10.40 6.35 -0.52
C TYR A 48 10.77 5.13 0.32
N VAL A 49 10.08 4.01 0.14
CA VAL A 49 10.33 2.76 0.86
C VAL A 49 11.51 2.04 0.23
N GLU A 50 12.65 2.09 0.89
CA GLU A 50 13.85 1.39 0.44
C GLU A 50 13.78 -0.10 0.76
N ARG A 51 13.19 -0.45 1.91
CA ARG A 51 12.97 -1.82 2.37
C ARG A 51 11.78 -1.89 3.31
N GLY A 52 10.98 -2.95 3.18
CA GLY A 52 9.86 -3.23 4.06
C GLY A 52 8.50 -2.88 3.48
N CYS A 53 7.51 -2.75 4.35
CA CYS A 53 6.12 -2.52 3.96
C CYS A 53 5.37 -1.75 5.04
N PHE A 54 4.54 -0.80 4.62
CA PHE A 54 3.61 -0.05 5.45
C PHE A 54 2.17 -0.42 5.12
N LYS A 55 1.32 -0.42 6.12
CA LYS A 55 -0.14 -0.51 6.00
C LYS A 55 -0.79 0.81 6.37
N TYR A 56 -1.93 1.09 5.78
CA TYR A 56 -2.78 2.23 6.10
C TYR A 56 -4.03 1.73 6.79
N VAL A 57 -4.30 2.25 7.96
CA VAL A 57 -5.41 1.83 8.81
C VAL A 57 -6.26 3.04 9.14
N THR A 58 -7.57 2.94 8.94
CA THR A 58 -8.55 3.95 9.36
C THR A 58 -9.49 3.38 10.39
N ARG A 59 -9.91 4.21 11.32
CA ARG A 59 -10.87 3.81 12.35
C ARG A 59 -12.29 3.91 11.83
N GLY A 60 -13.05 2.84 11.94
CA GLY A 60 -14.46 2.80 11.55
C GLY A 60 -15.30 3.75 12.39
N ILE A 61 -16.11 4.59 11.71
CA ILE A 61 -16.97 5.60 12.36
C ILE A 61 -18.07 4.93 13.18
N SER A 62 -18.64 3.86 12.65
CA SER A 62 -19.80 3.20 13.26
C SER A 62 -19.43 2.08 14.25
N ASP A 63 -18.35 1.36 14.01
CA ASP A 63 -17.97 0.17 14.78
C ASP A 63 -16.70 0.37 15.62
N GLY A 64 -15.98 1.49 15.43
CA GLY A 64 -14.75 1.82 16.13
C GLY A 64 -13.61 0.84 15.88
N ARG A 65 -13.73 -0.04 14.86
CA ARG A 65 -12.70 -1.02 14.52
C ARG A 65 -11.70 -0.45 13.53
N ASP A 66 -10.52 -1.02 13.53
CA ASP A 66 -9.48 -0.67 12.57
C ASP A 66 -9.73 -1.37 11.24
N HIS A 67 -9.80 -0.59 10.17
CA HIS A 67 -9.97 -1.04 8.80
C HIS A 67 -8.70 -0.80 8.01
N LEU A 68 -8.16 -1.87 7.44
CA LEU A 68 -7.00 -1.80 6.57
C LEU A 68 -7.41 -1.32 5.18
N THR A 69 -6.88 -0.16 4.77
CA THR A 69 -7.31 0.53 3.55
C THR A 69 -6.30 0.46 2.42
N TRP A 70 -5.00 0.44 2.72
CA TRP A 70 -3.94 0.44 1.72
C TRP A 70 -2.64 -0.18 2.22
N PHE A 71 -1.71 -0.39 1.28
CA PHE A 71 -0.32 -0.79 1.53
C PHE A 71 0.63 0.03 0.67
N SER A 72 1.84 0.28 1.20
CA SER A 72 3.00 0.71 0.42
C SER A 72 4.14 -0.26 0.64
N PHE A 73 4.70 -0.75 -0.45
CA PHE A 73 5.74 -1.78 -0.46
C PHE A 73 7.11 -1.20 -0.83
N GLU A 74 8.13 -2.03 -0.69
CA GLU A 74 9.48 -1.72 -1.18
C GLU A 74 9.46 -1.23 -2.62
N GLY A 75 10.11 -0.12 -2.88
CA GLY A 75 10.16 0.53 -4.18
C GLY A 75 8.97 1.45 -4.47
N GLU A 76 8.00 1.58 -3.56
CA GLU A 76 6.87 2.50 -3.64
C GLU A 76 7.08 3.71 -2.72
N PHE A 77 6.16 4.68 -2.80
CA PHE A 77 6.12 5.80 -1.89
C PHE A 77 5.09 5.58 -0.79
N VAL A 78 5.34 6.17 0.38
CA VAL A 78 4.47 6.12 1.54
C VAL A 78 4.25 7.52 2.10
N GLY A 79 3.02 7.81 2.50
CA GLY A 79 2.60 9.09 3.06
C GLY A 79 1.12 9.34 2.77
N ASP A 80 0.48 10.21 3.55
CA ASP A 80 -0.92 10.57 3.31
C ASP A 80 -0.99 11.74 2.32
N TYR A 81 -0.80 11.42 1.06
CA TYR A 81 -0.92 12.36 -0.04
C TYR A 81 -2.38 12.42 -0.52
N PRO A 82 -3.03 13.55 -0.62
CA PRO A 82 -2.50 14.92 -0.61
C PRO A 82 -2.51 15.65 0.76
N CYS A 83 -2.97 15.02 1.85
CA CYS A 83 -3.14 15.68 3.14
C CYS A 83 -1.87 16.44 3.58
N LEU A 84 -0.70 15.83 3.41
CA LEU A 84 0.59 16.43 3.77
C LEU A 84 0.94 17.69 2.92
N LEU A 85 0.39 17.85 1.71
CA LEU A 85 0.64 19.02 0.86
C LEU A 85 -0.25 20.23 1.20
N TYR A 86 -1.36 19.99 1.89
CA TYR A 86 -2.37 21.00 2.20
C TYR A 86 -2.55 21.22 3.70
N ASP A 87 -1.59 20.74 4.50
CA ASP A 87 -1.60 20.84 5.96
C ASP A 87 -2.92 20.32 6.58
N GLN A 88 -3.40 19.21 6.03
CA GLN A 88 -4.62 18.54 6.48
C GLN A 88 -4.27 17.43 7.47
N PRO A 89 -5.18 17.08 8.39
CA PRO A 89 -5.02 15.89 9.22
C PRO A 89 -4.94 14.63 8.35
N SER A 90 -4.07 13.70 8.75
CA SER A 90 -3.97 12.40 8.09
C SER A 90 -5.28 11.62 8.20
N LEU A 91 -5.72 11.04 7.10
CA LEU A 91 -6.94 10.23 7.02
C LEU A 91 -6.70 8.77 7.44
N ALA A 92 -5.46 8.40 7.70
CA ALA A 92 -5.09 7.06 8.09
C ALA A 92 -3.90 7.05 9.04
N THR A 93 -3.84 6.07 9.91
CA THR A 93 -2.61 5.68 10.59
C THR A 93 -1.77 4.86 9.63
N ILE A 94 -0.53 5.30 9.36
CA ILE A 94 0.42 4.60 8.48
C ILE A 94 1.47 3.94 9.36
N GLU A 95 1.46 2.60 9.39
CA GLU A 95 2.22 1.80 10.34
C GLU A 95 3.11 0.78 9.62
N ALA A 96 4.35 0.61 10.09
CA ALA A 96 5.29 -0.38 9.61
C ALA A 96 4.84 -1.80 9.97
N MET A 97 4.71 -2.68 8.97
CA MET A 97 4.32 -4.08 9.17
C MET A 97 5.47 -4.98 9.58
N MET A 98 6.68 -4.55 9.30
CA MET A 98 7.95 -5.23 9.56
C MET A 98 9.05 -4.17 9.77
N PRO A 99 10.29 -4.52 10.07
CA PRO A 99 11.38 -3.56 10.04
C PRO A 99 11.50 -2.92 8.66
N CYS A 100 11.35 -1.59 8.60
CA CYS A 100 11.36 -0.80 7.38
C CYS A 100 12.51 0.19 7.39
N CYS A 101 13.04 0.51 6.20
CA CYS A 101 13.98 1.58 5.97
C CYS A 101 13.41 2.49 4.87
N VAL A 102 13.36 3.78 5.12
CA VAL A 102 12.80 4.75 4.18
C VAL A 102 13.69 5.97 4.03
N TRP A 103 13.58 6.66 2.90
CA TRP A 103 14.10 8.00 2.66
C TRP A 103 12.96 8.99 2.84
N ARG A 104 12.92 9.69 3.97
CA ARG A 104 11.81 10.53 4.40
C ARG A 104 12.09 12.01 4.17
N VAL A 105 11.12 12.72 3.61
CA VAL A 105 11.08 14.17 3.44
C VAL A 105 9.80 14.73 4.10
N SER A 106 9.81 16.01 4.44
CA SER A 106 8.59 16.70 4.88
C SER A 106 7.69 17.06 3.69
N GLY A 107 6.42 17.38 3.98
CA GLY A 107 5.47 17.88 2.97
C GLY A 107 5.96 19.20 2.35
N GLU A 108 6.61 20.06 3.15
CA GLU A 108 7.18 21.31 2.67
C GLU A 108 8.33 21.08 1.67
N GLU A 109 9.29 20.20 2.00
CA GLU A 109 10.40 19.84 1.10
C GLU A 109 9.87 19.21 -0.21
N LEU A 110 8.84 18.38 -0.12
CA LEU A 110 8.19 17.78 -1.29
C LEU A 110 7.51 18.86 -2.15
N LEU A 111 6.80 19.79 -1.54
CA LEU A 111 6.15 20.89 -2.26
C LEU A 111 7.17 21.80 -2.93
N GLN A 112 8.27 22.14 -2.25
CA GLN A 112 9.38 22.89 -2.83
C GLN A 112 10.00 22.14 -4.02
N PHE A 113 10.22 20.83 -3.91
CA PHE A 113 10.70 20.02 -5.04
C PHE A 113 9.79 20.13 -6.26
N PHE A 114 8.48 20.03 -6.07
CA PHE A 114 7.53 20.15 -7.19
C PHE A 114 7.57 21.53 -7.85
N HIS A 115 7.82 22.59 -7.09
CA HIS A 115 7.89 23.97 -7.61
C HIS A 115 9.22 24.33 -8.29
N ARG A 116 10.25 23.49 -8.22
CA ARG A 116 11.57 23.79 -8.82
C ARG A 116 11.56 23.88 -10.35
N SER A 117 10.63 23.19 -11.01
CA SER A 117 10.55 23.17 -12.48
C SER A 117 9.17 22.76 -12.98
N ILE A 118 8.89 23.12 -14.23
CA ILE A 118 7.67 22.65 -14.93
C ILE A 118 7.63 21.12 -14.98
N LYS A 119 8.76 20.45 -15.23
CA LYS A 119 8.84 18.99 -15.24
C LYS A 119 8.44 18.37 -13.90
N ASN A 120 8.82 18.98 -12.79
CA ASN A 120 8.44 18.50 -11.47
C ASN A 120 6.95 18.74 -11.18
N MET A 121 6.38 19.85 -11.69
CA MET A 121 4.94 20.08 -11.60
C MET A 121 4.14 19.08 -12.46
N GLU A 122 4.62 18.75 -13.65
CA GLU A 122 4.04 17.67 -14.47
C GLU A 122 4.14 16.33 -13.77
N LEU A 123 5.28 16.01 -13.14
CA LEU A 123 5.48 14.80 -12.36
C LEU A 123 4.48 14.72 -11.19
N ARG A 124 4.21 15.85 -10.52
CA ARG A 124 3.19 15.93 -9.46
C ARG A 124 1.81 15.57 -10.01
N ALA A 125 1.42 16.13 -11.15
CA ALA A 125 0.14 15.84 -11.79
C ALA A 125 0.03 14.35 -12.16
N LEU A 126 1.05 13.81 -12.83
CA LEU A 126 1.11 12.40 -13.21
C LEU A 126 1.04 11.47 -11.99
N ALA A 127 1.75 11.79 -10.90
CA ALA A 127 1.70 11.00 -9.66
C ALA A 127 0.30 11.02 -9.04
N ALA A 128 -0.37 12.19 -9.01
CA ALA A 128 -1.73 12.32 -8.50
C ALA A 128 -2.75 11.55 -9.35
N GLU A 129 -2.65 11.62 -10.68
CA GLU A 129 -3.48 10.87 -11.61
C GLU A 129 -3.27 9.36 -11.46
N HIS A 130 -2.04 8.92 -11.25
CA HIS A 130 -1.72 7.52 -11.00
C HIS A 130 -2.38 7.00 -9.71
N ILE A 131 -2.23 7.75 -8.62
CA ILE A 131 -2.87 7.43 -7.34
C ILE A 131 -4.39 7.36 -7.51
N LEU A 132 -4.99 8.37 -8.16
CA LEU A 132 -6.42 8.39 -8.45
C LEU A 132 -6.85 7.17 -9.28
N GLY A 133 -6.05 6.80 -10.28
CA GLY A 133 -6.28 5.61 -11.11
C GLY A 133 -6.30 4.33 -10.28
N GLN A 134 -5.35 4.16 -9.36
CA GLN A 134 -5.29 3.00 -8.46
C GLN A 134 -6.51 2.93 -7.53
N TYR A 135 -6.89 4.04 -6.91
CA TYR A 135 -8.10 4.11 -6.08
C TYR A 135 -9.36 3.81 -6.88
N ARG A 136 -9.48 4.35 -8.10
CA ARG A 136 -10.62 4.12 -8.99
C ARG A 136 -10.76 2.64 -9.36
N VAL A 137 -9.67 1.98 -9.75
CA VAL A 137 -9.68 0.54 -10.08
C VAL A 137 -10.14 -0.25 -8.85
N ARG A 138 -9.55 0.00 -7.68
CA ARG A 138 -9.91 -0.67 -6.45
C ARG A 138 -11.39 -0.45 -6.07
N TYR A 139 -11.88 0.77 -6.16
CA TYR A 139 -13.28 1.08 -5.91
C TYR A 139 -14.21 0.28 -6.85
N GLN A 140 -13.88 0.25 -8.15
CA GLN A 140 -14.62 -0.55 -9.12
C GLN A 140 -14.58 -2.05 -8.79
N ASP A 141 -13.43 -2.58 -8.33
CA ASP A 141 -13.28 -3.99 -8.00
C ASP A 141 -14.14 -4.40 -6.80
N PHE A 142 -14.46 -3.50 -5.88
CA PHE A 142 -15.44 -3.78 -4.84
C PHE A 142 -16.85 -4.05 -5.39
N HIS A 143 -17.20 -3.50 -6.55
CA HIS A 143 -18.52 -3.66 -7.17
C HIS A 143 -18.59 -4.77 -8.22
N ARG A 144 -17.50 -4.99 -8.99
CA ARG A 144 -17.49 -5.92 -10.14
C ARG A 144 -16.81 -7.25 -9.86
N ALA A 145 -15.84 -7.28 -8.93
CA ALA A 145 -15.08 -8.49 -8.65
C ALA A 145 -15.66 -9.24 -7.45
N THR A 146 -15.71 -10.56 -7.56
CA THR A 146 -16.05 -11.42 -6.45
C THR A 146 -15.00 -11.35 -5.34
N PRO A 147 -15.33 -11.71 -4.10
CA PRO A 147 -14.36 -11.83 -3.02
C PRO A 147 -13.16 -12.73 -3.36
N TYR A 148 -13.40 -13.81 -4.09
CA TYR A 148 -12.37 -14.73 -4.57
C TYR A 148 -11.41 -14.04 -5.54
N GLU A 149 -11.92 -13.31 -6.53
CA GLU A 149 -11.09 -12.58 -7.49
C GLU A 149 -10.28 -11.48 -6.82
N ARG A 150 -10.86 -10.72 -5.87
CA ARG A 150 -10.14 -9.71 -5.09
C ARG A 150 -9.02 -10.32 -4.25
N TYR A 151 -9.23 -11.50 -3.67
CA TYR A 151 -8.19 -12.21 -2.93
C TYR A 151 -7.06 -12.68 -3.85
N ASN A 152 -7.36 -13.22 -5.03
CA ASN A 152 -6.35 -13.62 -6.01
C ASN A 152 -5.55 -12.43 -6.54
N GLN A 153 -6.20 -11.29 -6.78
CA GLN A 153 -5.52 -10.04 -7.15
C GLN A 153 -4.54 -9.59 -6.05
N LEU A 154 -4.95 -9.68 -4.78
CA LEU A 154 -4.07 -9.37 -3.65
C LEU A 154 -2.87 -10.30 -3.61
N LEU A 155 -3.06 -11.61 -3.75
CA LEU A 155 -1.96 -12.59 -3.78
C LEU A 155 -1.02 -12.39 -4.98
N SER A 156 -1.56 -12.02 -6.14
CA SER A 156 -0.75 -11.73 -7.34
C SER A 156 0.11 -10.49 -7.16
N ARG A 157 -0.41 -9.46 -6.49
CA ARG A 157 0.30 -8.21 -6.20
C ARG A 157 1.31 -8.40 -5.07
N CYS A 158 0.95 -9.16 -4.06
CA CYS A 158 1.69 -9.31 -2.80
C CYS A 158 1.80 -10.79 -2.42
N PRO A 159 2.61 -11.60 -3.13
CA PRO A 159 2.87 -12.98 -2.75
C PRO A 159 3.40 -13.03 -1.30
N GLY A 160 2.86 -13.92 -0.48
CA GLY A 160 3.28 -14.08 0.92
C GLY A 160 2.67 -13.08 1.91
N ILE A 161 1.81 -12.14 1.49
CA ILE A 161 1.17 -11.19 2.42
C ILE A 161 0.39 -11.88 3.53
N VAL A 162 -0.12 -13.08 3.25
CA VAL A 162 -0.87 -13.92 4.21
C VAL A 162 -0.01 -14.43 5.37
N GLU A 163 1.31 -14.45 5.22
CA GLU A 163 2.26 -14.86 6.27
C GLU A 163 2.54 -13.71 7.25
N HIS A 164 2.25 -12.47 6.84
CA HIS A 164 2.59 -11.28 7.60
C HIS A 164 1.39 -10.53 8.18
N LEU A 165 0.20 -10.82 7.65
CA LEU A 165 -1.05 -10.21 8.12
C LEU A 165 -1.96 -11.24 8.78
N PRO A 166 -2.59 -10.87 9.90
CA PRO A 166 -3.66 -11.67 10.47
C PRO A 166 -4.87 -11.72 9.51
N LEU A 167 -5.60 -12.85 9.55
CA LEU A 167 -6.75 -13.07 8.70
C LEU A 167 -7.77 -11.92 8.73
N ASN A 168 -8.01 -11.35 9.90
CA ASN A 168 -8.94 -10.24 10.09
C ASN A 168 -8.51 -8.98 9.32
N ALA A 169 -7.20 -8.69 9.25
CA ALA A 169 -6.69 -7.55 8.50
C ALA A 169 -6.85 -7.75 6.99
N ILE A 170 -6.57 -8.95 6.48
CA ILE A 170 -6.79 -9.29 5.08
C ILE A 170 -8.28 -9.23 4.73
N ALA A 171 -9.15 -9.78 5.58
CA ALA A 171 -10.60 -9.73 5.40
C ALA A 171 -11.12 -8.29 5.35
N SER A 172 -10.64 -7.42 6.27
CA SER A 172 -10.93 -5.99 6.27
C SER A 172 -10.49 -5.32 4.96
N PHE A 173 -9.25 -5.57 4.51
CA PHE A 173 -8.74 -5.03 3.26
C PHE A 173 -9.57 -5.43 2.03
N LEU A 174 -10.08 -6.65 2.01
CA LEU A 174 -10.90 -7.20 0.93
C LEU A 174 -12.38 -6.84 1.06
N ASN A 175 -12.77 -6.15 2.15
CA ASN A 175 -14.16 -5.86 2.49
C ASN A 175 -15.02 -7.11 2.53
N VAL A 176 -14.57 -8.13 3.27
CA VAL A 176 -15.28 -9.40 3.51
C VAL A 176 -15.21 -9.78 4.99
N THR A 177 -16.05 -10.73 5.41
CA THR A 177 -15.93 -11.29 6.75
C THR A 177 -14.75 -12.26 6.86
N PRO A 178 -14.12 -12.41 8.05
CA PRO A 178 -13.08 -13.40 8.27
C PRO A 178 -13.51 -14.82 7.93
N GLN A 179 -14.76 -15.17 8.20
CA GLN A 179 -15.36 -16.47 7.87
C GLN A 179 -15.41 -16.71 6.36
N MET A 180 -15.81 -15.68 5.59
CA MET A 180 -15.82 -15.75 4.13
C MET A 180 -14.41 -15.91 3.57
N LEU A 181 -13.44 -15.15 4.07
CA LEU A 181 -12.04 -15.29 3.66
C LEU A 181 -11.48 -16.68 3.99
N SER A 182 -11.83 -17.23 5.15
CA SER A 182 -11.45 -18.59 5.54
C SER A 182 -11.97 -19.64 4.54
N ARG A 183 -13.20 -19.51 4.05
CA ARG A 183 -13.78 -20.39 3.01
C ARG A 183 -13.01 -20.25 1.69
N ILE A 184 -12.79 -19.02 1.22
CA ILE A 184 -12.04 -18.74 -0.02
C ILE A 184 -10.65 -19.40 0.02
N ARG A 185 -9.95 -19.30 1.16
CA ARG A 185 -8.62 -19.93 1.31
C ARG A 185 -8.69 -21.45 1.26
N LYS A 186 -9.70 -22.05 1.88
CA LYS A 186 -9.93 -23.51 1.86
C LYS A 186 -10.20 -23.99 0.44
N ASP A 187 -11.08 -23.30 -0.30
CA ASP A 187 -11.45 -23.66 -1.66
C ASP A 187 -10.23 -23.58 -2.62
N LEU A 188 -9.39 -22.55 -2.46
CA LEU A 188 -8.12 -22.44 -3.22
C LEU A 188 -7.19 -23.61 -2.97
N LEU A 189 -7.00 -24.01 -1.71
CA LEU A 189 -6.12 -25.14 -1.37
C LEU A 189 -6.63 -26.46 -1.95
N LEU A 190 -7.94 -26.66 -2.03
CA LEU A 190 -8.55 -27.84 -2.63
C LEU A 190 -8.34 -27.87 -4.16
N HIS A 191 -8.54 -26.74 -4.84
CA HIS A 191 -8.35 -26.63 -6.30
C HIS A 191 -6.88 -26.72 -6.72
N ASP A 192 -5.92 -26.22 -5.94
CA ASP A 192 -4.50 -26.38 -6.20
C ASP A 192 -4.03 -27.83 -5.94
N GLY A 193 -4.62 -28.50 -4.97
CA GLY A 193 -4.38 -29.94 -4.71
C GLY A 193 -4.88 -30.85 -5.84
N GLU A 194 -6.01 -30.53 -6.46
CA GLU A 194 -6.53 -31.26 -7.62
C GLU A 194 -5.67 -31.09 -8.86
N LYS A 195 -5.12 -29.89 -9.12
CA LYS A 195 -4.22 -29.63 -10.26
C LYS A 195 -2.89 -30.36 -10.13
N THR A 196 -2.35 -30.49 -8.92
CA THR A 196 -1.12 -31.26 -8.68
C THR A 196 -1.33 -32.76 -8.76
N ALA A 197 -2.52 -33.26 -8.47
CA ALA A 197 -2.84 -34.69 -8.58
C ALA A 197 -3.05 -35.16 -10.06
N PHE A 198 -3.51 -34.27 -10.95
CA PHE A 198 -3.68 -34.58 -12.37
C PHE A 198 -2.41 -34.38 -13.21
N GLY A 199 -1.43 -33.59 -12.74
CA GLY A 199 -0.16 -33.38 -13.44
C GLY A 199 0.93 -34.42 -13.18
N ALA A 200 0.66 -35.46 -12.37
CA ALA A 200 1.59 -36.53 -12.03
C ALA A 200 1.31 -37.86 -12.78
N GLN A 201 0.48 -37.82 -13.81
CA GLN A 201 0.09 -39.00 -14.62
C GLN A 201 0.40 -38.83 -16.12
N GLU A 202 1.40 -38.01 -16.49
CA GLU A 202 1.97 -38.04 -17.86
C GLU A 202 3.47 -38.38 -17.82
#